data_fa06c3e6401754a8df06e859412cd402
#
_entry.id   fa06c3e6401754a8df06e859412cd402
#
_cell.length_a   1.000
_cell.length_b   1.000
_cell.length_c   1.000
_cell.angle_alpha   90.00
_cell.angle_beta   90.00
_cell.angle_gamma   90.00
#
_symmetry.space_group_name_H-M   'P 1'
#
loop_
_entity.id
_entity.type
_entity.pdbx_description
1 polymer ?
#
loop_
_entity_poly.entity_id
_entity_poly.type
_entity_poly.pdbx_seq_one_letter_code
_entity_poly.pdbx_strand_id
1 'polypeptide(L)'
;TGRSTPATVATLTAPGAFATDEARAEHLVHLRAPSIVRDAEMLRLALGAGPWTTLGQSFGGFCTLSYLSFHPEGLQRSLVTGGLAPLTGHADRVYRATYARMRARTEEFFDRHPADRDAWSEAVGLIRAAEAAGAPIPLPGGGPLTVGRAQGLGMLLGGNTRVDRLHWVLAEAVDRTGPALRLSETFLAAVADQDDRLVNPLYTVLHEAIYAQPADLAGGRADTGWSASRMLAEHPDFDPEATTVPLPTGEHVMPWSVEVDPRLRPLAGTARLLAERTQWGPLYDVAALAQN
;
A
#
# COMPACT_ATOMS: atom_id res chain seq x y z
N THR A 1 15.56 -12.92 2.29
CA THR A 1 16.63 -12.82 3.29
C THR A 1 17.86 -12.14 2.71
N GLY A 2 18.81 -11.68 3.53
CA GLY A 2 19.91 -10.78 3.16
C GLY A 2 20.83 -11.21 2.00
N ARG A 3 20.72 -12.43 1.47
CA ARG A 3 21.48 -12.92 0.31
C ARG A 3 20.61 -13.31 -0.89
N SER A 4 19.29 -13.14 -0.77
CA SER A 4 18.39 -13.35 -1.91
C SER A 4 18.58 -12.24 -2.93
N THR A 5 18.35 -12.53 -4.22
CA THR A 5 18.32 -11.50 -5.26
C THR A 5 17.21 -10.51 -4.94
N PRO A 6 17.52 -9.21 -4.78
CA PRO A 6 16.50 -8.22 -4.48
C PRO A 6 15.50 -8.10 -5.64
N ALA A 7 14.21 -8.08 -5.34
CA ALA A 7 13.18 -7.77 -6.32
C ALA A 7 13.06 -6.24 -6.48
N THR A 8 14.05 -5.63 -7.10
CA THR A 8 14.06 -4.20 -7.45
C THR A 8 13.48 -4.00 -8.85
N VAL A 9 13.12 -2.75 -9.19
CA VAL A 9 12.72 -2.42 -10.57
C VAL A 9 13.81 -2.86 -11.55
N ALA A 10 15.07 -2.56 -11.27
CA ALA A 10 16.20 -2.93 -12.14
C ALA A 10 16.31 -4.45 -12.35
N THR A 11 16.14 -5.27 -11.29
CA THR A 11 16.21 -6.73 -11.43
C THR A 11 14.98 -7.32 -12.12
N LEU A 12 13.79 -6.75 -11.89
CA LEU A 12 12.55 -7.19 -12.51
C LEU A 12 12.45 -6.80 -13.99
N THR A 13 13.11 -5.72 -14.40
CA THR A 13 13.09 -5.23 -15.79
C THR A 13 14.39 -5.54 -16.55
N ALA A 14 15.34 -6.27 -15.94
CA ALA A 14 16.56 -6.67 -16.61
C ALA A 14 16.26 -7.58 -17.83
N PRO A 15 17.06 -7.50 -18.89
CA PRO A 15 16.94 -8.42 -20.03
C PRO A 15 17.06 -9.88 -19.57
N GLY A 16 16.18 -10.75 -20.05
CA GLY A 16 16.21 -12.19 -19.73
C GLY A 16 14.88 -12.73 -19.24
N ALA A 17 14.86 -13.33 -18.05
CA ALA A 17 13.74 -14.14 -17.54
C ALA A 17 12.40 -13.40 -17.40
N PHE A 18 12.41 -12.06 -17.27
CA PHE A 18 11.21 -11.23 -17.12
C PHE A 18 11.10 -10.18 -18.22
N ALA A 19 11.27 -10.59 -19.47
CA ALA A 19 11.35 -9.68 -20.62
C ALA A 19 10.05 -8.91 -20.89
N THR A 20 8.88 -9.46 -20.50
CA THR A 20 7.56 -8.85 -20.74
C THR A 20 6.81 -8.59 -19.44
N ASP A 21 5.79 -7.73 -19.51
CA ASP A 21 4.92 -7.45 -18.37
C ASP A 21 4.17 -8.70 -17.92
N GLU A 22 3.76 -9.56 -18.84
CA GLU A 22 3.09 -10.83 -18.56
C GLU A 22 4.01 -11.78 -17.78
N ALA A 23 5.26 -11.95 -18.24
CA ALA A 23 6.23 -12.81 -17.56
C ALA A 23 6.54 -12.30 -16.13
N ARG A 24 6.62 -10.97 -15.97
CA ARG A 24 6.78 -10.35 -14.65
C ARG A 24 5.56 -10.56 -13.75
N ALA A 25 4.36 -10.36 -14.29
CA ALA A 25 3.11 -10.55 -13.53
C ALA A 25 2.98 -12.01 -13.08
N GLU A 26 3.24 -12.99 -13.94
CA GLU A 26 3.22 -14.41 -13.59
C GLU A 26 4.25 -14.75 -12.51
N HIS A 27 5.47 -14.21 -12.58
CA HIS A 27 6.47 -14.41 -11.54
C HIS A 27 6.01 -13.82 -10.19
N LEU A 28 5.49 -12.60 -10.20
CA LEU A 28 5.10 -11.89 -8.99
C LEU A 28 3.95 -12.56 -8.24
N VAL A 29 3.05 -13.25 -8.93
CA VAL A 29 1.97 -14.04 -8.30
C VAL A 29 2.52 -15.09 -7.32
N HIS A 30 3.71 -15.60 -7.57
CA HIS A 30 4.38 -16.57 -6.71
C HIS A 30 5.04 -15.96 -5.46
N LEU A 31 4.99 -14.64 -5.29
CA LEU A 31 5.55 -13.97 -4.10
C LEU A 31 4.48 -13.61 -3.05
N ARG A 32 3.29 -14.25 -3.10
CA ARG A 32 2.19 -14.07 -2.15
C ARG A 32 2.35 -14.98 -0.92
N ALA A 33 1.54 -14.74 0.11
CA ALA A 33 1.60 -15.46 1.38
C ALA A 33 1.66 -16.99 1.26
N PRO A 34 0.88 -17.68 0.40
CA PRO A 34 0.96 -19.14 0.28
C PRO A 34 2.33 -19.66 -0.16
N SER A 35 3.02 -18.95 -1.05
CA SER A 35 4.36 -19.34 -1.49
C SER A 35 5.41 -19.07 -0.41
N ILE A 36 5.29 -17.93 0.28
CA ILE A 36 6.19 -17.57 1.40
C ILE A 36 6.15 -18.64 2.48
N VAL A 37 4.96 -19.12 2.86
CA VAL A 37 4.83 -20.13 3.92
C VAL A 37 5.26 -21.50 3.46
N ARG A 38 5.08 -21.83 2.17
CA ARG A 38 5.61 -23.07 1.58
C ARG A 38 7.14 -23.08 1.64
N ASP A 39 7.79 -21.99 1.29
CA ASP A 39 9.22 -21.84 1.37
C ASP A 39 9.71 -21.96 2.83
N ALA A 40 8.98 -21.36 3.77
CA ALA A 40 9.27 -21.47 5.20
C ALA A 40 9.18 -22.91 5.70
N GLU A 41 8.15 -23.65 5.28
CA GLU A 41 7.97 -25.07 5.64
C GLU A 41 9.07 -25.94 5.02
N MET A 42 9.43 -25.69 3.76
CA MET A 42 10.57 -26.39 3.14
C MET A 42 11.87 -26.17 3.90
N LEU A 43 12.12 -24.95 4.37
CA LEU A 43 13.30 -24.65 5.21
C LEU A 43 13.24 -25.38 6.55
N ARG A 44 12.08 -25.41 7.22
CA ARG A 44 11.89 -26.14 8.48
C ARG A 44 12.25 -27.63 8.30
N LEU A 45 11.71 -28.26 7.27
CA LEU A 45 11.95 -29.66 6.95
C LEU A 45 13.43 -29.91 6.59
N ALA A 46 14.04 -29.05 5.78
CA ALA A 46 15.46 -29.16 5.41
C ALA A 46 16.42 -29.05 6.60
N LEU A 47 16.03 -28.29 7.63
CA LEU A 47 16.77 -28.15 8.88
C LEU A 47 16.51 -29.30 9.85
N GLY A 48 15.61 -30.22 9.57
CA GLY A 48 15.17 -31.25 10.50
C GLY A 48 14.48 -30.66 11.76
N ALA A 49 13.97 -29.45 11.69
CA ALA A 49 13.37 -28.77 12.83
C ALA A 49 11.97 -29.33 13.11
N GLY A 50 11.64 -29.46 14.41
CA GLY A 50 10.27 -29.71 14.85
C GLY A 50 9.33 -28.53 14.55
N PRO A 51 8.03 -28.64 14.93
CA PRO A 51 7.11 -27.52 14.82
C PRO A 51 7.65 -26.27 15.55
N TRP A 52 7.55 -25.11 14.90
CA TRP A 52 8.10 -23.87 15.45
C TRP A 52 7.02 -22.88 15.89
N THR A 53 7.42 -21.85 16.62
CA THR A 53 6.55 -20.75 16.99
C THR A 53 6.72 -19.62 15.99
N THR A 54 5.61 -19.08 15.46
CA THR A 54 5.63 -17.93 14.55
C THR A 54 5.13 -16.66 15.25
N LEU A 55 5.71 -15.53 14.87
CA LEU A 55 5.24 -14.19 15.22
C LEU A 55 5.01 -13.42 13.92
N GLY A 56 3.75 -13.12 13.61
CA GLY A 56 3.36 -12.36 12.43
C GLY A 56 2.84 -10.98 12.81
N GLN A 57 3.51 -9.93 12.32
CA GLN A 57 3.04 -8.55 12.44
C GLN A 57 2.59 -8.05 11.07
N SER A 58 1.46 -7.31 11.00
CA SER A 58 0.91 -6.76 9.76
C SER A 58 0.76 -7.86 8.70
N PHE A 59 1.34 -7.75 7.52
CA PHE A 59 1.35 -8.80 6.49
C PHE A 59 1.91 -10.15 7.00
N GLY A 60 2.79 -10.14 8.00
CA GLY A 60 3.23 -11.36 8.69
C GLY A 60 2.09 -12.13 9.37
N GLY A 61 1.04 -11.45 9.81
CA GLY A 61 -0.19 -12.07 10.29
C GLY A 61 -0.94 -12.81 9.15
N PHE A 62 -0.98 -12.24 7.95
CA PHE A 62 -1.54 -12.89 6.76
C PHE A 62 -0.76 -14.17 6.41
N CYS A 63 0.57 -14.09 6.45
CA CYS A 63 1.43 -15.26 6.28
C CYS A 63 1.17 -16.32 7.37
N THR A 64 0.98 -15.90 8.62
CA THR A 64 0.65 -16.82 9.72
C THR A 64 -0.69 -17.55 9.49
N LEU A 65 -1.73 -16.83 9.03
CA LEU A 65 -3.01 -17.45 8.67
C LEU A 65 -2.87 -18.43 7.49
N SER A 66 -2.07 -18.07 6.47
CA SER A 66 -1.75 -19.00 5.37
C SER A 66 -0.99 -20.22 5.89
N TYR A 67 -0.07 -20.07 6.83
CA TYR A 67 0.69 -21.17 7.41
C TYR A 67 -0.22 -22.12 8.19
N LEU A 68 -1.08 -21.58 9.06
CA LEU A 68 -2.10 -22.35 9.79
C LEU A 68 -3.09 -23.07 8.84
N SER A 69 -3.33 -22.49 7.66
CA SER A 69 -4.20 -23.09 6.65
C SER A 69 -3.57 -24.30 5.95
N PHE A 70 -2.30 -24.17 5.54
CA PHE A 70 -1.70 -25.11 4.60
C PHE A 70 -0.68 -26.06 5.22
N HIS A 71 -0.10 -25.69 6.38
CA HIS A 71 0.93 -26.46 7.06
C HIS A 71 0.80 -26.38 8.60
N PRO A 72 -0.39 -26.64 9.17
CA PRO A 72 -0.60 -26.52 10.63
C PRO A 72 0.31 -27.45 11.43
N GLU A 73 0.71 -28.60 10.87
CA GLU A 73 1.64 -29.56 11.49
C GLU A 73 3.04 -29.01 11.70
N GLY A 74 3.43 -27.99 10.95
CA GLY A 74 4.71 -27.28 11.11
C GLY A 74 4.71 -26.24 12.22
N LEU A 75 3.59 -26.02 12.90
CA LEU A 75 3.40 -24.96 13.89
C LEU A 75 3.10 -25.53 15.27
N GLN A 76 3.84 -25.06 16.27
CA GLN A 76 3.55 -25.32 17.68
C GLN A 76 2.70 -24.21 18.28
N ARG A 77 2.94 -22.95 17.85
CA ARG A 77 2.27 -21.76 18.38
C ARG A 77 2.33 -20.62 17.37
N SER A 78 1.25 -19.86 17.23
CA SER A 78 1.19 -18.71 16.33
C SER A 78 0.74 -17.47 17.08
N LEU A 79 1.55 -16.41 16.99
CA LEU A 79 1.28 -15.09 17.56
C LEU A 79 1.05 -14.10 16.42
N VAL A 80 -0.06 -13.37 16.45
CA VAL A 80 -0.42 -12.37 15.44
C VAL A 80 -0.62 -11.02 16.09
N THR A 81 0.04 -10.00 15.57
CA THR A 81 -0.10 -8.62 16.04
C THR A 81 -0.47 -7.69 14.87
N GLY A 82 -1.68 -7.10 14.91
CA GLY A 82 -2.12 -6.10 13.96
C GLY A 82 -2.21 -6.58 12.49
N GLY A 83 -2.49 -7.87 12.25
CA GLY A 83 -2.47 -8.44 10.90
C GLY A 83 -3.47 -9.58 10.71
N LEU A 84 -4.72 -9.42 11.16
CA LEU A 84 -5.79 -10.37 10.82
C LEU A 84 -6.44 -9.99 9.50
N ALA A 85 -6.23 -10.79 8.47
CA ALA A 85 -6.85 -10.62 7.17
C ALA A 85 -8.31 -11.12 7.16
N PRO A 86 -9.17 -10.55 6.30
CA PRO A 86 -10.44 -11.19 6.00
C PRO A 86 -10.17 -12.50 5.24
N LEU A 87 -10.77 -13.60 5.70
CA LEU A 87 -10.57 -14.92 5.09
C LEU A 87 -11.34 -15.09 3.77
N THR A 88 -12.39 -14.30 3.58
CA THR A 88 -13.25 -14.31 2.39
C THR A 88 -13.66 -12.89 2.02
N GLY A 89 -14.22 -12.72 0.84
CA GLY A 89 -14.69 -11.45 0.31
C GLY A 89 -13.63 -10.77 -0.56
N HIS A 90 -14.10 -9.80 -1.34
CA HIS A 90 -13.29 -9.03 -2.28
C HIS A 90 -12.42 -7.99 -1.57
N ALA A 91 -11.33 -7.53 -2.20
CA ALA A 91 -10.47 -6.46 -1.72
C ALA A 91 -11.24 -5.15 -1.41
N ASP A 92 -12.33 -4.87 -2.10
CA ASP A 92 -13.22 -3.73 -1.83
C ASP A 92 -13.67 -3.64 -0.37
N ARG A 93 -13.92 -4.81 0.27
CA ARG A 93 -14.30 -4.87 1.68
C ARG A 93 -13.22 -4.29 2.59
N VAL A 94 -11.96 -4.51 2.25
CA VAL A 94 -10.82 -3.97 3.00
C VAL A 94 -10.80 -2.46 2.85
N TYR A 95 -10.90 -1.95 1.62
CA TYR A 95 -10.80 -0.51 1.36
C TYR A 95 -12.00 0.28 1.90
N ARG A 96 -13.21 -0.26 1.86
CA ARG A 96 -14.36 0.37 2.58
C ARG A 96 -14.06 0.56 4.07
N ALA A 97 -13.46 -0.45 4.70
CA ALA A 97 -13.11 -0.37 6.11
C ALA A 97 -11.93 0.59 6.36
N THR A 98 -10.93 0.61 5.49
CA THR A 98 -9.76 1.49 5.65
C THR A 98 -10.09 2.95 5.39
N TYR A 99 -10.90 3.28 4.38
CA TYR A 99 -11.39 4.65 4.15
C TYR A 99 -12.19 5.17 5.35
N ALA A 100 -13.12 4.36 5.87
CA ALA A 100 -13.90 4.76 7.04
C ALA A 100 -13.02 5.05 8.26
N ARG A 101 -12.00 4.21 8.50
CA ARG A 101 -11.03 4.43 9.59
C ARG A 101 -10.14 5.63 9.34
N MET A 102 -9.68 5.84 8.11
CA MET A 102 -8.88 7.01 7.75
C MET A 102 -9.65 8.30 7.98
N ARG A 103 -10.94 8.36 7.59
CA ARG A 103 -11.78 9.51 7.88
C ARG A 103 -11.82 9.81 9.39
N ALA A 104 -12.15 8.81 10.19
CA ALA A 104 -12.24 8.98 11.65
C ALA A 104 -10.89 9.43 12.26
N ARG A 105 -9.77 8.86 11.80
CA ARG A 105 -8.42 9.24 12.27
C ARG A 105 -8.03 10.65 11.83
N THR A 106 -8.40 11.04 10.62
CA THR A 106 -8.14 12.40 10.11
C THR A 106 -8.97 13.45 10.85
N GLU A 107 -10.23 13.13 11.14
CA GLU A 107 -11.09 13.99 11.95
C GLU A 107 -10.54 14.14 13.38
N GLU A 108 -10.22 13.04 14.06
CA GLU A 108 -9.57 13.06 15.37
C GLU A 108 -8.28 13.89 15.38
N PHE A 109 -7.47 13.78 14.33
CA PHE A 109 -6.24 14.55 14.18
C PHE A 109 -6.52 16.05 14.04
N PHE A 110 -7.43 16.44 13.16
CA PHE A 110 -7.77 17.85 12.96
C PHE A 110 -8.54 18.47 14.12
N ASP A 111 -9.30 17.68 14.87
CA ASP A 111 -9.93 18.16 16.12
C ASP A 111 -8.89 18.47 17.20
N ARG A 112 -7.82 17.66 17.25
CA ARG A 112 -6.67 17.87 18.13
C ARG A 112 -5.79 19.04 17.70
N HIS A 113 -5.66 19.24 16.39
CA HIS A 113 -4.80 20.24 15.75
C HIS A 113 -5.59 21.05 14.71
N PRO A 114 -6.50 21.96 15.13
CA PRO A 114 -7.38 22.67 14.19
C PRO A 114 -6.64 23.49 13.13
N ALA A 115 -5.52 24.12 13.50
CA ALA A 115 -4.69 24.89 12.56
C ALA A 115 -4.09 24.03 11.43
N ASP A 116 -3.90 22.73 11.64
CA ASP A 116 -3.35 21.82 10.63
C ASP A 116 -4.35 21.55 9.49
N ARG A 117 -5.64 21.68 9.77
CA ARG A 117 -6.68 21.62 8.73
C ARG A 117 -6.53 22.75 7.72
N ASP A 118 -6.28 23.97 8.21
CA ASP A 118 -6.07 25.14 7.37
C ASP A 118 -4.74 25.02 6.61
N ALA A 119 -3.68 24.57 7.29
CA ALA A 119 -2.37 24.33 6.67
C ALA A 119 -2.45 23.25 5.56
N TRP A 120 -3.20 22.18 5.77
CA TRP A 120 -3.46 21.17 4.75
C TRP A 120 -4.21 21.75 3.55
N SER A 121 -5.28 22.52 3.81
CA SER A 121 -6.05 23.18 2.76
C SER A 121 -5.20 24.12 1.92
N GLU A 122 -4.33 24.92 2.57
CA GLU A 122 -3.43 25.85 1.89
C GLU A 122 -2.38 25.09 1.06
N ALA A 123 -1.79 24.03 1.60
CA ALA A 123 -0.83 23.19 0.88
C ALA A 123 -1.47 22.57 -0.38
N VAL A 124 -2.67 22.01 -0.26
CA VAL A 124 -3.44 21.49 -1.41
C VAL A 124 -3.72 22.58 -2.43
N GLY A 125 -4.09 23.79 -1.97
CA GLY A 125 -4.31 24.95 -2.83
C GLY A 125 -3.08 25.33 -3.66
N LEU A 126 -1.89 25.34 -3.04
CA LEU A 126 -0.63 25.60 -3.73
C LEU A 126 -0.28 24.54 -4.77
N ILE A 127 -0.53 23.25 -4.46
CA ILE A 127 -0.33 22.14 -5.40
C ILE A 127 -1.22 22.34 -6.62
N ARG A 128 -2.52 22.56 -6.42
CA ARG A 128 -3.48 22.77 -7.51
C ARG A 128 -3.16 24.00 -8.36
N ALA A 129 -2.74 25.09 -7.73
CA ALA A 129 -2.33 26.29 -8.46
C ALA A 129 -1.15 26.01 -9.38
N ALA A 130 -0.16 25.25 -8.93
CA ALA A 130 1.00 24.84 -9.73
C ALA A 130 0.60 23.89 -10.87
N GLU A 131 -0.28 22.92 -10.62
CA GLU A 131 -0.81 22.02 -11.65
C GLU A 131 -1.57 22.82 -12.72
N ALA A 132 -2.46 23.70 -12.32
CA ALA A 132 -3.26 24.53 -13.25
C ALA A 132 -2.39 25.51 -14.07
N ALA A 133 -1.28 25.97 -13.52
CA ALA A 133 -0.29 26.79 -14.23
C ALA A 133 0.59 26.01 -15.20
N GLY A 134 0.49 24.68 -15.26
CA GLY A 134 1.36 23.81 -16.06
C GLY A 134 2.81 23.78 -15.55
N ALA A 135 3.03 24.18 -14.31
CA ALA A 135 4.35 24.24 -13.65
C ALA A 135 4.34 23.41 -12.36
N PRO A 136 4.16 22.08 -12.46
CA PRO A 136 4.05 21.21 -11.28
C PRO A 136 5.32 21.27 -10.44
N ILE A 137 5.16 21.27 -9.12
CA ILE A 137 6.25 21.34 -8.17
C ILE A 137 7.02 20.00 -8.21
N PRO A 138 8.34 19.98 -8.42
CA PRO A 138 9.10 18.75 -8.42
C PRO A 138 9.31 18.21 -6.99
N LEU A 139 9.27 16.90 -6.82
CA LEU A 139 9.64 16.23 -5.56
C LEU A 139 11.11 15.82 -5.56
N PRO A 140 11.78 15.77 -4.39
CA PRO A 140 13.17 15.33 -4.26
C PRO A 140 13.43 13.92 -4.83
N GLY A 141 12.45 13.01 -4.75
CA GLY A 141 12.54 11.65 -5.31
C GLY A 141 12.30 11.55 -6.82
N GLY A 142 11.99 12.67 -7.47
CA GLY A 142 11.63 12.75 -8.88
C GLY A 142 10.12 12.71 -9.14
N GLY A 143 9.74 13.18 -10.33
CA GLY A 143 8.35 13.37 -10.73
C GLY A 143 7.67 14.57 -10.06
N PRO A 144 6.46 14.91 -10.50
CA PRO A 144 5.70 16.04 -9.98
C PRO A 144 5.06 15.72 -8.62
N LEU A 145 4.99 16.71 -7.74
CA LEU A 145 4.07 16.67 -6.61
C LEU A 145 2.64 16.82 -7.15
N THR A 146 1.78 15.88 -6.79
CA THR A 146 0.34 15.94 -7.05
C THR A 146 -0.43 15.91 -5.72
N VAL A 147 -1.70 16.31 -5.76
CA VAL A 147 -2.56 16.21 -4.58
C VAL A 147 -2.61 14.75 -4.08
N GLY A 148 -2.72 13.78 -4.99
CA GLY A 148 -2.72 12.35 -4.64
C GLY A 148 -1.43 11.91 -3.92
N ARG A 149 -0.26 12.39 -4.34
CA ARG A 149 1.01 12.11 -3.64
C ARG A 149 1.04 12.74 -2.25
N ALA A 150 0.60 13.98 -2.12
CA ALA A 150 0.51 14.66 -0.82
C ALA A 150 -0.45 13.94 0.13
N GLN A 151 -1.58 13.38 -0.36
CA GLN A 151 -2.50 12.58 0.45
C GLN A 151 -1.81 11.40 1.14
N GLY A 152 -0.74 10.85 0.57
CA GLY A 152 0.09 9.80 1.17
C GLY A 152 0.64 10.14 2.57
N LEU A 153 0.72 11.42 2.94
CA LEU A 153 1.06 11.86 4.31
C LEU A 153 0.12 11.27 5.37
N GLY A 154 -1.10 10.89 5.01
CA GLY A 154 -2.02 10.21 5.92
C GLY A 154 -1.52 8.87 6.45
N MET A 155 -0.50 8.27 5.83
CA MET A 155 0.22 7.12 6.39
C MET A 155 0.81 7.42 7.79
N LEU A 156 1.08 8.68 8.09
CA LEU A 156 1.56 9.10 9.42
C LEU A 156 0.47 8.97 10.50
N LEU A 157 -0.80 8.90 10.13
CA LEU A 157 -1.92 8.65 11.03
C LEU A 157 -2.07 7.16 11.40
N GLY A 158 -1.34 6.27 10.72
CA GLY A 158 -1.28 4.85 11.05
C GLY A 158 -0.43 4.59 12.29
N GLY A 159 -1.07 4.18 13.39
CA GLY A 159 -0.42 3.97 14.68
C GLY A 159 -0.40 5.23 15.55
N ASN A 160 0.17 5.11 16.76
CA ASN A 160 0.06 6.16 17.76
C ASN A 160 1.32 7.05 17.87
N THR A 161 2.45 6.64 17.31
CA THR A 161 3.75 7.31 17.51
C THR A 161 4.14 8.27 16.39
N ARG A 162 3.41 8.27 15.27
CA ARG A 162 3.73 9.09 14.09
C ARG A 162 2.80 10.28 13.87
N VAL A 163 1.73 10.37 14.64
CA VAL A 163 0.70 11.43 14.53
C VAL A 163 1.32 12.82 14.75
N ASP A 164 2.19 12.95 15.74
CA ASP A 164 2.89 14.22 16.03
C ASP A 164 3.80 14.65 14.86
N ARG A 165 4.36 13.68 14.09
CA ARG A 165 5.14 14.02 12.90
C ARG A 165 4.29 14.68 11.82
N LEU A 166 3.05 14.24 11.61
CA LEU A 166 2.14 14.90 10.67
C LEU A 166 1.85 16.33 11.10
N HIS A 167 1.62 16.56 12.40
CA HIS A 167 1.44 17.92 12.93
C HIS A 167 2.62 18.82 12.58
N TRP A 168 3.86 18.41 12.87
CA TRP A 168 5.03 19.23 12.56
C TRP A 168 5.23 19.47 11.06
N VAL A 169 4.94 18.47 10.23
CA VAL A 169 4.99 18.61 8.76
C VAL A 169 3.98 19.65 8.28
N LEU A 170 2.75 19.64 8.82
CA LEU A 170 1.70 20.58 8.42
C LEU A 170 1.93 21.98 9.01
N ALA A 171 2.37 22.08 10.25
CA ALA A 171 2.72 23.37 10.88
C ALA A 171 3.80 24.14 10.09
N GLU A 172 4.70 23.41 9.43
CA GLU A 172 5.77 23.98 8.61
C GLU A 172 5.51 23.82 7.10
N ALA A 173 4.28 23.48 6.67
CA ALA A 173 4.01 23.13 5.27
C ALA A 173 4.25 24.28 4.29
N VAL A 174 4.02 25.53 4.72
CA VAL A 174 4.10 26.71 3.84
C VAL A 174 5.20 27.66 4.29
N ASP A 175 6.15 27.91 3.40
CA ASP A 175 7.17 28.94 3.56
C ASP A 175 6.61 30.32 3.20
N ARG A 176 6.64 31.24 4.18
CA ARG A 176 6.14 32.62 4.11
C ARG A 176 7.26 33.67 4.12
N THR A 177 8.51 33.23 4.02
CA THR A 177 9.67 34.14 4.12
C THR A 177 9.95 34.89 2.83
N GLY A 178 9.44 34.38 1.70
CA GLY A 178 9.63 35.02 0.38
C GLY A 178 8.46 35.93 -0.04
N PRO A 179 8.56 36.54 -1.24
CA PRO A 179 7.53 37.44 -1.78
C PRO A 179 6.25 36.70 -2.18
N ALA A 180 6.28 35.37 -2.34
CA ALA A 180 5.15 34.52 -2.64
C ALA A 180 5.14 33.31 -1.71
N LEU A 181 3.94 32.83 -1.40
CA LEU A 181 3.77 31.58 -0.65
C LEU A 181 4.26 30.40 -1.49
N ARG A 182 4.96 29.49 -0.85
CA ARG A 182 5.42 28.24 -1.48
C ARG A 182 5.41 27.09 -0.47
N LEU A 183 5.35 25.87 -0.95
CA LEU A 183 5.55 24.71 -0.09
C LEU A 183 6.99 24.69 0.43
N SER A 184 7.12 24.35 1.70
CA SER A 184 8.44 24.26 2.34
C SER A 184 9.20 23.00 1.91
N GLU A 185 10.53 23.04 2.02
CA GLU A 185 11.36 21.85 1.81
C GLU A 185 11.03 20.72 2.80
N THR A 186 10.63 21.06 4.03
CA THR A 186 10.16 20.10 5.04
C THR A 186 8.95 19.33 4.54
N PHE A 187 7.95 20.02 3.98
CA PHE A 187 6.76 19.38 3.42
C PHE A 187 7.09 18.49 2.22
N LEU A 188 7.88 19.02 1.26
CA LEU A 188 8.28 18.28 0.07
C LEU A 188 9.08 17.02 0.40
N ALA A 189 10.02 17.12 1.35
CA ALA A 189 10.79 15.98 1.84
C ALA A 189 9.91 14.95 2.55
N ALA A 190 8.92 15.39 3.34
CA ALA A 190 8.00 14.48 4.02
C ALA A 190 7.11 13.71 3.03
N VAL A 191 6.64 14.35 1.96
CA VAL A 191 5.90 13.65 0.89
C VAL A 191 6.82 12.65 0.19
N ALA A 192 8.03 13.05 -0.19
CA ALA A 192 9.00 12.17 -0.84
C ALA A 192 9.35 10.95 0.03
N ASP A 193 9.47 11.12 1.36
CA ASP A 193 9.72 10.01 2.31
C ASP A 193 8.55 8.99 2.37
N GLN A 194 7.30 9.44 2.16
CA GLN A 194 6.18 8.50 2.02
C GLN A 194 6.24 7.74 0.69
N ASP A 195 6.62 8.42 -0.38
CA ASP A 195 6.80 7.81 -1.70
C ASP A 195 7.92 6.77 -1.72
N ASP A 196 8.97 6.92 -0.92
CA ASP A 196 10.07 5.94 -0.83
C ASP A 196 9.58 4.55 -0.40
N ARG A 197 8.48 4.44 0.31
CA ARG A 197 7.81 3.15 0.57
C ARG A 197 7.18 2.58 -0.70
N LEU A 198 6.63 3.43 -1.55
CA LEU A 198 6.04 3.03 -2.83
C LEU A 198 7.10 2.58 -3.83
N VAL A 199 8.37 2.99 -3.66
CA VAL A 199 9.49 2.56 -4.52
C VAL A 199 9.87 1.09 -4.28
N ASN A 200 9.43 0.46 -3.20
CA ASN A 200 9.50 -0.98 -3.08
C ASN A 200 8.50 -1.61 -4.07
N PRO A 201 8.97 -2.19 -5.19
CA PRO A 201 8.07 -2.63 -6.25
C PRO A 201 7.10 -3.72 -5.76
N LEU A 202 7.53 -4.62 -4.89
CA LEU A 202 6.65 -5.66 -4.34
C LEU A 202 5.53 -5.05 -3.50
N TYR A 203 5.84 -4.03 -2.68
CA TYR A 203 4.82 -3.34 -1.90
C TYR A 203 3.75 -2.72 -2.80
N THR A 204 4.17 -2.04 -3.87
CA THR A 204 3.24 -1.33 -4.76
C THR A 204 2.46 -2.27 -5.67
N VAL A 205 3.15 -3.14 -6.41
CA VAL A 205 2.49 -3.95 -7.45
C VAL A 205 1.71 -5.15 -6.88
N LEU A 206 2.05 -5.64 -5.68
CA LEU A 206 1.36 -6.74 -5.01
C LEU A 206 0.41 -6.28 -3.90
N HIS A 207 0.27 -4.96 -3.67
CA HIS A 207 -0.48 -4.47 -2.52
C HIS A 207 -1.92 -5.00 -2.46
N GLU A 208 -2.66 -4.94 -3.56
CA GLU A 208 -4.01 -5.50 -3.61
C GLU A 208 -4.02 -7.03 -3.77
N ALA A 209 -2.97 -7.61 -4.37
CA ALA A 209 -2.86 -9.04 -4.56
C ALA A 209 -2.76 -9.83 -3.24
N ILE A 210 -2.39 -9.18 -2.14
CA ILE A 210 -2.40 -9.81 -0.80
C ILE A 210 -3.82 -10.12 -0.30
N TYR A 211 -4.86 -9.54 -0.92
CA TYR A 211 -6.27 -9.79 -0.63
C TYR A 211 -6.96 -10.61 -1.72
N ALA A 212 -6.34 -10.79 -2.88
CA ALA A 212 -6.95 -11.42 -4.03
C ALA A 212 -7.11 -12.93 -3.82
N GLN A 213 -8.32 -13.44 -4.09
CA GLN A 213 -8.70 -14.85 -3.94
C GLN A 213 -9.52 -15.32 -5.14
N PRO A 214 -9.73 -16.66 -5.31
CA PRO A 214 -10.67 -17.19 -6.31
C PRO A 214 -12.06 -16.55 -6.18
N ALA A 215 -12.79 -16.47 -7.28
CA ALA A 215 -14.07 -15.76 -7.34
C ALA A 215 -15.13 -16.26 -6.33
N ASP A 216 -15.17 -17.56 -6.05
CA ASP A 216 -16.06 -18.17 -5.06
C ASP A 216 -15.75 -17.71 -3.63
N LEU A 217 -14.49 -17.51 -3.29
CA LEU A 217 -14.07 -16.96 -2.00
C LEU A 217 -14.14 -15.43 -1.97
N ALA A 218 -14.02 -14.77 -3.13
CA ALA A 218 -14.04 -13.33 -3.29
C ALA A 218 -15.44 -12.72 -3.47
N GLY A 219 -16.50 -13.49 -3.38
CA GLY A 219 -17.87 -13.00 -3.55
C GLY A 219 -18.28 -12.76 -5.00
N GLY A 220 -17.70 -13.53 -5.94
CA GLY A 220 -18.05 -13.54 -7.36
C GLY A 220 -17.13 -12.72 -8.25
N ARG A 221 -16.24 -11.90 -7.70
CA ARG A 221 -15.25 -11.11 -8.43
C ARG A 221 -13.83 -11.45 -7.99
N ALA A 222 -12.96 -11.85 -8.91
CA ALA A 222 -11.60 -12.24 -8.58
C ALA A 222 -10.56 -11.14 -8.87
N ASP A 223 -10.74 -10.32 -9.94
CA ASP A 223 -9.84 -9.21 -10.23
C ASP A 223 -9.95 -8.14 -9.15
N THR A 224 -8.83 -7.58 -8.71
CA THR A 224 -8.87 -6.46 -7.75
C THR A 224 -9.30 -5.16 -8.43
N GLY A 225 -8.89 -4.95 -9.67
CA GLY A 225 -9.26 -3.83 -10.52
C GLY A 225 -8.99 -2.48 -9.86
N TRP A 226 -7.89 -2.37 -9.13
CA TRP A 226 -7.57 -1.19 -8.33
C TRP A 226 -8.68 -0.85 -7.33
N SER A 227 -8.96 -1.77 -6.42
CA SER A 227 -10.01 -1.65 -5.41
C SER A 227 -9.94 -0.34 -4.63
N ALA A 228 -8.75 0.10 -4.22
CA ALA A 228 -8.57 1.37 -3.52
C ALA A 228 -9.12 2.55 -4.34
N SER A 229 -8.80 2.60 -5.63
CA SER A 229 -9.26 3.65 -6.55
C SER A 229 -10.77 3.57 -6.80
N ARG A 230 -11.30 2.36 -7.03
CA ARG A 230 -12.74 2.19 -7.28
C ARG A 230 -13.60 2.58 -6.08
N MET A 231 -13.09 2.36 -4.88
CA MET A 231 -13.82 2.71 -3.65
C MET A 231 -13.87 4.21 -3.39
N LEU A 232 -13.10 5.04 -4.11
CA LEU A 232 -13.28 6.51 -4.08
C LEU A 232 -14.72 6.93 -4.42
N ALA A 233 -15.41 6.19 -5.29
CA ALA A 233 -16.81 6.48 -5.63
C ALA A 233 -17.75 6.41 -4.41
N GLU A 234 -17.40 5.62 -3.38
CA GLU A 234 -18.13 5.53 -2.11
C GLU A 234 -17.58 6.52 -1.05
N HIS A 235 -16.43 7.15 -1.34
CA HIS A 235 -15.68 8.01 -0.41
C HIS A 235 -15.18 9.29 -1.10
N PRO A 236 -16.08 10.15 -1.63
CA PRO A 236 -15.72 11.32 -2.44
C PRO A 236 -14.89 12.36 -1.67
N ASP A 237 -14.89 12.34 -0.37
CA ASP A 237 -14.07 13.19 0.50
C ASP A 237 -12.56 12.87 0.43
N PHE A 238 -12.18 11.72 -0.14
CA PHE A 238 -10.80 11.36 -0.45
C PHE A 238 -10.44 11.53 -1.93
N ASP A 239 -11.42 11.77 -2.78
CA ASP A 239 -11.19 11.87 -4.21
C ASP A 239 -10.74 13.29 -4.59
N PRO A 240 -9.49 13.47 -5.09
CA PRO A 240 -9.01 14.79 -5.50
C PRO A 240 -9.78 15.37 -6.70
N GLU A 241 -10.50 14.55 -7.47
CA GLU A 241 -11.34 15.03 -8.58
C GLU A 241 -12.75 15.45 -8.10
N ALA A 242 -13.23 14.89 -7.00
CA ALA A 242 -14.57 15.15 -6.47
C ALA A 242 -14.61 16.28 -5.43
N THR A 243 -13.49 16.56 -4.75
CA THR A 243 -13.42 17.60 -3.72
C THR A 243 -12.20 18.50 -3.85
N THR A 244 -12.37 19.77 -3.47
CA THR A 244 -11.28 20.77 -3.55
C THR A 244 -10.15 20.47 -2.58
N VAL A 245 -10.46 19.98 -1.40
CA VAL A 245 -9.48 19.63 -0.35
C VAL A 245 -9.76 18.19 0.10
N PRO A 246 -9.17 17.18 -0.57
CA PRO A 246 -9.38 15.80 -0.21
C PRO A 246 -8.69 15.46 1.11
N LEU A 247 -9.25 14.50 1.83
CA LEU A 247 -8.64 13.98 3.06
C LEU A 247 -7.36 13.19 2.74
N PRO A 248 -6.37 13.19 3.66
CA PRO A 248 -5.21 12.32 3.56
C PRO A 248 -5.56 10.83 3.50
N THR A 249 -4.84 10.05 2.70
CA THR A 249 -5.06 8.60 2.54
C THR A 249 -4.05 7.77 3.33
N GLY A 250 -4.43 6.55 3.70
CA GLY A 250 -3.53 5.56 4.31
C GLY A 250 -2.86 4.64 3.29
N GLU A 251 -2.85 3.34 3.57
CA GLU A 251 -2.31 2.31 2.66
C GLU A 251 -3.22 2.07 1.45
N HIS A 252 -3.36 3.08 0.61
CA HIS A 252 -4.17 3.05 -0.61
C HIS A 252 -3.25 3.22 -1.81
N VAL A 253 -2.88 2.11 -2.45
CA VAL A 253 -2.09 2.16 -3.68
C VAL A 253 -3.02 2.42 -4.85
N MET A 254 -2.79 3.53 -5.53
CA MET A 254 -3.60 3.99 -6.65
C MET A 254 -2.94 3.66 -7.99
N PRO A 255 -3.69 3.52 -9.10
CA PRO A 255 -3.10 3.26 -10.42
C PRO A 255 -2.03 4.28 -10.80
N TRP A 256 -2.26 5.56 -10.53
CA TRP A 256 -1.31 6.63 -10.81
C TRP A 256 0.03 6.50 -10.07
N SER A 257 0.08 5.76 -8.94
CA SER A 257 1.33 5.58 -8.16
C SER A 257 2.46 4.97 -9.00
N VAL A 258 2.13 4.08 -9.93
CA VAL A 258 3.12 3.45 -10.84
C VAL A 258 3.36 4.25 -12.11
N GLU A 259 2.53 5.24 -12.41
CA GLU A 259 2.62 6.06 -13.63
C GLU A 259 3.37 7.36 -13.39
N VAL A 260 3.11 8.01 -12.24
CA VAL A 260 3.65 9.33 -11.88
C VAL A 260 5.08 9.23 -11.37
N ASP A 261 5.40 8.21 -10.58
CA ASP A 261 6.77 8.03 -10.07
C ASP A 261 7.66 7.41 -11.18
N PRO A 262 8.67 8.14 -11.67
CA PRO A 262 9.54 7.64 -12.74
C PRO A 262 10.33 6.38 -12.36
N ARG A 263 10.51 6.13 -11.06
CA ARG A 263 11.21 4.94 -10.54
C ARG A 263 10.35 3.67 -10.66
N LEU A 264 9.01 3.80 -10.62
CA LEU A 264 8.06 2.68 -10.70
C LEU A 264 7.46 2.50 -12.10
N ARG A 265 7.48 3.54 -12.94
CA ARG A 265 6.88 3.55 -14.28
C ARG A 265 7.24 2.33 -15.15
N PRO A 266 8.47 1.76 -15.08
CA PRO A 266 8.79 0.55 -15.85
C PRO A 266 7.95 -0.68 -15.47
N LEU A 267 7.20 -0.64 -14.37
CA LEU A 267 6.32 -1.73 -13.91
C LEU A 267 4.82 -1.40 -14.08
N ALA A 268 4.46 -0.29 -14.73
CA ALA A 268 3.06 0.11 -14.88
C ALA A 268 2.21 -0.93 -15.62
N GLY A 269 2.73 -1.52 -16.72
CA GLY A 269 2.07 -2.61 -17.44
C GLY A 269 1.91 -3.86 -16.59
N THR A 270 2.95 -4.24 -15.85
CA THR A 270 2.92 -5.37 -14.91
C THR A 270 1.86 -5.16 -13.81
N ALA A 271 1.81 -3.97 -13.20
CA ALA A 271 0.85 -3.64 -12.14
C ALA A 271 -0.60 -3.69 -12.66
N ARG A 272 -0.84 -3.20 -13.88
CA ARG A 272 -2.16 -3.29 -14.53
C ARG A 272 -2.59 -4.74 -14.73
N LEU A 273 -1.72 -5.59 -15.28
CA LEU A 273 -2.00 -7.02 -15.48
C LEU A 273 -2.33 -7.74 -14.18
N LEU A 274 -1.65 -7.39 -13.07
CA LEU A 274 -1.96 -7.93 -11.76
C LEU A 274 -3.33 -7.45 -11.24
N ALA A 275 -3.67 -6.19 -11.43
CA ALA A 275 -4.97 -5.66 -11.04
C ALA A 275 -6.13 -6.28 -11.83
N GLU A 276 -5.93 -6.56 -13.13
CA GLU A 276 -6.92 -7.16 -14.04
C GLU A 276 -6.97 -8.70 -13.94
N ARG A 277 -6.06 -9.32 -13.19
CA ARG A 277 -5.97 -10.77 -13.08
C ARG A 277 -7.20 -11.36 -12.39
N THR A 278 -7.79 -12.38 -13.01
CA THR A 278 -8.96 -13.12 -12.48
C THR A 278 -8.62 -14.51 -11.95
N GLN A 279 -7.44 -15.03 -12.25
CA GLN A 279 -7.02 -16.37 -11.85
C GLN A 279 -6.06 -16.31 -10.65
N TRP A 280 -6.64 -16.38 -9.46
CA TRP A 280 -5.91 -16.39 -8.22
C TRP A 280 -6.05 -17.75 -7.51
N GLY A 281 -4.95 -18.25 -6.93
CA GLY A 281 -5.01 -19.33 -5.96
C GLY A 281 -5.50 -18.81 -4.60
N PRO A 282 -6.08 -19.70 -3.75
CA PRO A 282 -6.56 -19.30 -2.42
C PRO A 282 -5.41 -18.84 -1.54
N LEU A 283 -5.69 -17.83 -0.70
CA LEU A 283 -4.75 -17.35 0.34
C LEU A 283 -4.85 -18.21 1.60
N TYR A 284 -6.02 -18.80 1.83
CA TYR A 284 -6.35 -19.55 3.03
C TYR A 284 -7.20 -20.76 2.69
N ASP A 285 -7.02 -21.85 3.43
CA ASP A 285 -8.00 -22.92 3.55
C ASP A 285 -8.89 -22.61 4.76
N VAL A 286 -10.08 -22.10 4.49
CA VAL A 286 -11.03 -21.66 5.53
C VAL A 286 -11.53 -22.87 6.36
N ALA A 287 -11.67 -24.05 5.73
CA ALA A 287 -12.11 -25.27 6.43
C ALA A 287 -11.03 -25.78 7.39
N ALA A 288 -9.77 -25.76 6.96
CA ALA A 288 -8.65 -26.12 7.82
C ALA A 288 -8.50 -25.14 9.01
N LEU A 289 -8.64 -23.82 8.77
CA LEU A 289 -8.59 -22.81 9.84
C LEU A 289 -9.69 -22.96 10.88
N ALA A 290 -10.85 -23.48 10.51
CA ALA A 290 -11.95 -23.72 11.46
C ALA A 290 -11.70 -24.93 12.40
N GLN A 291 -10.69 -25.75 12.10
CA GLN A 291 -10.33 -26.95 12.88
C GLN A 291 -9.10 -26.73 13.76
N ASN A 292 -8.32 -25.67 13.51
CA ASN A 292 -7.11 -25.26 14.21
C ASN A 292 -7.32 -23.98 15.03
#